data_65b4fccd19a25cbf62c2e5828ca5e0fc
#
_entry.id   65b4fccd19a25cbf62c2e5828ca5e0fc
#
_cell.length_a   1.000
_cell.length_b   1.000
_cell.length_c   1.000
_cell.angle_alpha   90.00
_cell.angle_beta   90.00
_cell.angle_gamma   90.00
#
_symmetry.space_group_name_H-M   'P 1'
#
loop_
_entity.id
_entity.type
_entity.pdbx_description
1 polymer ?
#
loop_
_entity_poly.entity_id
_entity_poly.type
_entity_poly.pdbx_seq_one_letter_code
_entity_poly.pdbx_strand_id
1 'polypeptide(L)'
;MHSFLHILKKIGKIALIIPIFALLYFLSAWMTASLPLNEEQPKGEITLFLVSNGIHTDVVMPLKNDIFDWSDVVNPKDTLTADPQITHIGLGWGERNFYLYTPEWKDLTFSNALGALSGLNRTLIHVTYYPFEPRENSHVVKFLVTPEQYRNLTKSLLAGFQQENGQPILLKGIHHQSNDAFYEAKGRYHLFNG
;
A
#
# COMPACT_ATOMS: atom_id res chain seq x y z
N MET A 1 35.42 -39.34 6.17
CA MET A 1 35.89 -37.95 6.32
C MET A 1 35.75 -37.15 5.00
N HIS A 2 36.13 -37.65 3.84
CA HIS A 2 35.97 -36.93 2.53
C HIS A 2 34.56 -36.64 2.12
N SER A 3 33.61 -37.54 2.34
CA SER A 3 32.19 -37.35 2.00
C SER A 3 31.52 -36.25 2.81
N PHE A 4 31.84 -36.12 4.09
CA PHE A 4 31.30 -35.11 4.99
C PHE A 4 31.79 -33.68 4.61
N LEU A 5 33.07 -33.54 4.29
CA LEU A 5 33.64 -32.29 3.78
C LEU A 5 33.04 -31.86 2.44
N HIS A 6 32.65 -32.79 1.60
CA HIS A 6 32.02 -32.49 0.31
C HIS A 6 30.57 -31.99 0.48
N ILE A 7 29.83 -32.56 1.45
CA ILE A 7 28.50 -32.12 1.84
C ILE A 7 28.54 -30.71 2.43
N LEU A 8 29.46 -30.45 3.37
CA LEU A 8 29.66 -29.12 3.96
C LEU A 8 30.00 -28.05 2.91
N LYS A 9 30.85 -28.36 1.93
CA LYS A 9 31.14 -27.43 0.81
C LYS A 9 29.93 -27.17 -0.07
N LYS A 10 29.05 -28.16 -0.33
CA LYS A 10 27.81 -27.96 -1.06
C LYS A 10 26.82 -27.08 -0.29
N ILE A 11 26.65 -27.34 1.00
CA ILE A 11 25.78 -26.52 1.88
C ILE A 11 26.29 -25.07 1.94
N GLY A 12 27.61 -24.87 2.09
CA GLY A 12 28.22 -23.54 2.09
C GLY A 12 28.01 -22.79 0.77
N LYS A 13 28.10 -23.48 -0.38
CA LYS A 13 27.79 -22.85 -1.67
C LYS A 13 26.33 -22.47 -1.82
N ILE A 14 25.40 -23.32 -1.38
CA ILE A 14 23.96 -23.03 -1.39
C ILE A 14 23.64 -21.87 -0.44
N ALA A 15 24.24 -21.83 0.75
CA ALA A 15 24.08 -20.75 1.71
C ALA A 15 24.57 -19.39 1.20
N LEU A 16 25.55 -19.37 0.28
CA LEU A 16 26.04 -18.17 -0.37
C LEU A 16 25.14 -17.67 -1.52
N ILE A 17 24.35 -18.54 -2.13
CA ILE A 17 23.46 -18.18 -3.24
C ILE A 17 22.37 -17.22 -2.76
N ILE A 18 21.76 -17.47 -1.58
CA ILE A 18 20.68 -16.66 -1.03
C ILE A 18 21.08 -15.18 -0.85
N PRO A 19 22.19 -14.86 -0.13
CA PRO A 19 22.62 -13.47 0.01
C PRO A 19 23.05 -12.81 -1.29
N ILE A 20 23.60 -13.58 -2.25
CA ILE A 20 23.94 -13.05 -3.58
C ILE A 20 22.66 -12.66 -4.33
N PHE A 21 21.63 -13.51 -4.35
CA PHE A 21 20.35 -13.17 -4.96
C PHE A 21 19.69 -11.97 -4.29
N ALA A 22 19.72 -11.90 -2.95
CA ALA A 22 19.22 -10.75 -2.21
C ALA A 22 19.98 -9.47 -2.60
N LEU A 23 21.30 -9.53 -2.66
CA LEU A 23 22.12 -8.39 -3.07
C LEU A 23 21.80 -7.93 -4.51
N LEU A 24 21.69 -8.86 -5.45
CA LEU A 24 21.36 -8.56 -6.84
C LEU A 24 19.95 -7.95 -6.94
N TYR A 25 19.00 -8.45 -6.18
CA TYR A 25 17.65 -7.90 -6.09
C TYR A 25 17.67 -6.44 -5.60
N PHE A 26 18.32 -6.16 -4.48
CA PHE A 26 18.42 -4.80 -3.95
C PHE A 26 19.19 -3.85 -4.87
N LEU A 27 20.25 -4.33 -5.51
CA LEU A 27 20.98 -3.54 -6.51
C LEU A 27 20.12 -3.22 -7.73
N SER A 28 19.36 -4.18 -8.25
CA SER A 28 18.46 -3.95 -9.38
C SER A 28 17.32 -3.00 -8.99
N ALA A 29 16.73 -3.16 -7.82
CA ALA A 29 15.70 -2.27 -7.30
C ALA A 29 16.23 -0.83 -7.13
N TRP A 30 17.43 -0.69 -6.56
CA TRP A 30 18.08 0.62 -6.42
C TRP A 30 18.40 1.26 -7.77
N MET A 31 18.92 0.49 -8.72
CA MET A 31 19.21 0.99 -10.07
C MET A 31 17.94 1.46 -10.78
N THR A 32 16.87 0.67 -10.76
CA THR A 32 15.62 1.03 -11.42
C THR A 32 14.93 2.22 -10.74
N ALA A 33 14.96 2.31 -9.41
CA ALA A 33 14.44 3.46 -8.67
C ALA A 33 15.23 4.77 -8.91
N SER A 34 16.50 4.65 -9.34
CA SER A 34 17.37 5.79 -9.62
C SER A 34 17.26 6.29 -11.07
N LEU A 35 16.52 5.59 -11.94
CA LEU A 35 16.33 6.00 -13.33
C LEU A 35 15.14 6.95 -13.44
N PRO A 36 15.33 8.21 -13.85
CA PRO A 36 14.21 9.12 -14.12
C PRO A 36 13.48 8.62 -15.38
N LEU A 37 12.28 8.05 -15.20
CA LEU A 37 11.51 7.49 -16.32
C LEU A 37 10.57 8.51 -16.98
N ASN A 38 10.23 9.61 -16.30
CA ASN A 38 9.39 10.67 -16.82
C ASN A 38 9.84 12.01 -16.23
N GLU A 39 10.67 12.73 -16.95
CA GLU A 39 11.11 14.08 -16.53
C GLU A 39 10.02 15.14 -16.77
N GLU A 40 9.15 14.95 -17.78
CA GLU A 40 8.05 15.85 -18.05
C GLU A 40 6.79 15.37 -17.34
N GLN A 41 6.42 16.08 -16.28
CA GLN A 41 5.11 15.90 -15.64
C GLN A 41 4.03 16.35 -16.63
N PRO A 42 3.00 15.53 -16.90
CA PRO A 42 1.86 16.00 -17.68
C PRO A 42 1.23 17.20 -16.96
N LYS A 43 0.68 18.15 -17.72
CA LYS A 43 -0.08 19.25 -17.15
C LYS A 43 -1.38 18.69 -16.58
N GLY A 44 -1.28 18.16 -15.35
CA GLY A 44 -2.41 17.60 -14.62
C GLY A 44 -3.22 18.71 -13.96
N GLU A 45 -4.50 18.44 -13.75
CA GLU A 45 -5.46 19.37 -13.13
C GLU A 45 -5.93 18.88 -11.77
N ILE A 46 -5.77 17.57 -11.48
CA ILE A 46 -6.25 16.93 -10.26
C ILE A 46 -5.07 16.71 -9.34
N THR A 47 -5.14 17.28 -8.14
CA THR A 47 -4.12 17.11 -7.11
C THR A 47 -4.31 15.79 -6.39
N LEU A 48 -3.21 15.04 -6.26
CA LEU A 48 -3.09 13.84 -5.44
C LEU A 48 -1.88 13.96 -4.53
N PHE A 49 -1.86 13.12 -3.49
CA PHE A 49 -0.72 13.03 -2.57
C PHE A 49 -0.34 11.57 -2.35
N LEU A 50 0.96 11.32 -2.18
CA LEU A 50 1.46 10.12 -1.54
C LEU A 50 1.77 10.46 -0.08
N VAL A 51 1.11 9.79 0.83
CA VAL A 51 1.31 9.97 2.29
C VAL A 51 1.90 8.68 2.83
N SER A 52 3.09 8.77 3.44
CA SER A 52 3.79 7.61 3.98
C SER A 52 4.12 7.79 5.45
N ASN A 53 3.94 6.76 6.24
CA ASN A 53 4.47 6.70 7.62
C ASN A 53 5.78 5.90 7.70
N GLY A 54 6.40 5.60 6.56
CA GLY A 54 7.62 4.82 6.43
C GLY A 54 7.40 3.31 6.29
N ILE A 55 6.24 2.78 6.69
CA ILE A 55 5.84 1.37 6.54
C ILE A 55 4.73 1.24 5.50
N HIS A 56 3.75 2.11 5.56
CA HIS A 56 2.60 2.14 4.68
C HIS A 56 2.62 3.42 3.84
N THR A 57 2.11 3.33 2.64
CA THR A 57 1.94 4.47 1.74
C THR A 57 0.53 4.46 1.18
N ASP A 58 -0.17 5.58 1.37
CA ASP A 58 -1.52 5.80 0.87
C ASP A 58 -1.49 6.80 -0.28
N VAL A 59 -2.31 6.56 -1.29
CA VAL A 59 -2.64 7.57 -2.30
C VAL A 59 -3.82 8.38 -1.78
N VAL A 60 -3.59 9.67 -1.54
CA VAL A 60 -4.64 10.58 -1.05
C VAL A 60 -5.17 11.42 -2.21
N MET A 61 -6.49 11.53 -2.29
CA MET A 61 -7.21 12.20 -3.36
C MET A 61 -8.47 12.90 -2.83
N PRO A 62 -9.08 13.84 -3.58
CA PRO A 62 -10.37 14.40 -3.20
C PRO A 62 -11.42 13.30 -2.97
N LEU A 63 -12.18 13.41 -1.88
CA LEU A 63 -13.30 12.50 -1.61
C LEU A 63 -14.32 12.53 -2.75
N LYS A 64 -14.51 13.72 -3.33
CA LYS A 64 -15.41 13.95 -4.47
C LYS A 64 -14.82 14.98 -5.42
N ASN A 65 -14.93 14.73 -6.71
CA ASN A 65 -14.65 15.69 -7.78
C ASN A 65 -15.63 15.45 -8.96
N ASP A 66 -15.47 16.18 -10.06
CA ASP A 66 -16.34 16.06 -11.24
C ASP A 66 -16.26 14.71 -11.94
N ILE A 67 -15.27 13.86 -11.61
CA ILE A 67 -15.05 12.57 -12.26
C ILE A 67 -15.59 11.42 -11.39
N PHE A 68 -15.41 11.50 -10.06
CA PHE A 68 -15.74 10.39 -9.16
C PHE A 68 -16.08 10.87 -7.75
N ASP A 69 -17.06 10.21 -7.13
CA ASP A 69 -17.47 10.40 -5.74
C ASP A 69 -17.15 9.13 -4.93
N TRP A 70 -16.09 9.17 -4.12
CA TRP A 70 -15.69 8.03 -3.29
C TRP A 70 -16.68 7.71 -2.17
N SER A 71 -17.53 8.67 -1.79
CA SER A 71 -18.57 8.42 -0.76
C SER A 71 -19.64 7.43 -1.21
N ASP A 72 -19.75 7.17 -2.51
CA ASP A 72 -20.62 6.13 -3.06
C ASP A 72 -20.05 4.72 -2.87
N VAL A 73 -18.75 4.61 -2.55
CA VAL A 73 -18.02 3.34 -2.42
C VAL A 73 -17.70 3.03 -0.96
N VAL A 74 -17.14 3.99 -0.25
CA VAL A 74 -16.71 3.89 1.15
C VAL A 74 -17.29 5.05 1.95
N ASN A 75 -17.78 4.76 3.18
CA ASN A 75 -18.55 5.73 3.91
C ASN A 75 -17.77 6.30 5.11
N PRO A 76 -17.63 7.62 5.27
CA PRO A 76 -17.05 8.21 6.49
C PRO A 76 -17.70 7.76 7.81
N LYS A 77 -18.96 7.31 7.76
CA LYS A 77 -19.65 6.71 8.93
C LYS A 77 -19.07 5.37 9.37
N ASP A 78 -18.24 4.74 8.56
CA ASP A 78 -17.54 3.50 8.91
C ASP A 78 -16.34 3.76 9.83
N THR A 79 -16.02 5.02 10.12
CA THR A 79 -14.98 5.45 11.09
C THR A 79 -15.58 5.70 12.49
N LEU A 80 -14.71 5.85 13.50
CA LEU A 80 -15.16 6.12 14.87
C LEU A 80 -15.72 7.54 15.05
N THR A 81 -15.22 8.52 14.30
CA THR A 81 -15.61 9.94 14.44
C THR A 81 -16.75 10.36 13.53
N ALA A 82 -16.93 9.67 12.39
CA ALA A 82 -17.94 10.02 11.38
C ALA A 82 -17.98 11.52 11.05
N ASP A 83 -16.78 12.15 10.88
CA ASP A 83 -16.66 13.59 10.67
C ASP A 83 -17.40 14.02 9.39
N PRO A 84 -18.32 14.99 9.43
CA PRO A 84 -19.02 15.47 8.24
C PRO A 84 -18.18 16.39 7.33
N GLN A 85 -17.01 16.85 7.78
CA GLN A 85 -16.16 17.81 7.06
C GLN A 85 -15.07 17.16 6.22
N ILE A 86 -15.18 15.87 5.92
CA ILE A 86 -14.19 15.15 5.10
C ILE A 86 -14.14 15.72 3.69
N THR A 87 -12.93 16.07 3.26
CA THR A 87 -12.64 16.60 1.90
C THR A 87 -11.77 15.67 1.07
N HIS A 88 -10.94 14.84 1.71
CA HIS A 88 -10.02 13.93 1.06
C HIS A 88 -10.09 12.52 1.65
N ILE A 89 -9.68 11.55 0.85
CA ILE A 89 -9.60 10.14 1.21
C ILE A 89 -8.23 9.59 0.82
N GLY A 90 -7.62 8.84 1.72
CA GLY A 90 -6.39 8.07 1.48
C GLY A 90 -6.71 6.60 1.32
N LEU A 91 -6.14 5.96 0.32
CA LEU A 91 -6.28 4.53 0.05
C LEU A 91 -4.91 3.88 0.02
N GLY A 92 -4.67 2.93 0.93
CA GLY A 92 -3.50 2.07 0.95
C GLY A 92 -3.91 0.61 0.74
N TRP A 93 -3.09 -0.15 0.02
CA TRP A 93 -3.30 -1.58 -0.19
C TRP A 93 -2.10 -2.38 0.33
N GLY A 94 -2.36 -3.45 1.06
CA GLY A 94 -1.27 -4.26 1.60
C GLY A 94 -1.71 -5.58 2.22
N GLU A 95 -0.74 -6.33 2.75
CA GLU A 95 -0.99 -7.60 3.40
C GLU A 95 -1.77 -7.41 4.71
N ARG A 96 -2.79 -8.26 4.91
CA ARG A 96 -3.78 -8.14 5.99
C ARG A 96 -3.16 -8.08 7.38
N ASN A 97 -2.34 -9.06 7.71
CA ASN A 97 -1.79 -9.16 9.07
C ASN A 97 -0.75 -8.07 9.32
N PHE A 98 0.00 -7.70 8.28
CA PHE A 98 0.95 -6.61 8.34
C PHE A 98 0.24 -5.28 8.64
N TYR A 99 -0.85 -4.96 7.92
CA TYR A 99 -1.65 -3.77 8.22
C TYR A 99 -2.22 -3.79 9.63
N LEU A 100 -2.83 -4.91 10.05
CA LEU A 100 -3.55 -4.95 11.32
C LEU A 100 -2.63 -4.98 12.55
N TYR A 101 -1.42 -5.54 12.42
CA TYR A 101 -0.55 -5.82 13.57
C TYR A 101 0.81 -5.11 13.51
N THR A 102 1.06 -4.29 12.47
CA THR A 102 2.30 -3.52 12.33
C THR A 102 1.99 -2.08 11.93
N PRO A 103 1.26 -1.30 12.75
CA PRO A 103 0.97 0.10 12.47
C PRO A 103 2.22 0.99 12.52
N GLU A 104 3.24 0.61 13.29
CA GLU A 104 4.52 1.30 13.41
C GLU A 104 5.71 0.33 13.32
N TRP A 105 6.90 0.83 12.98
CA TRP A 105 8.13 0.02 12.90
C TRP A 105 8.45 -0.78 14.17
N LYS A 106 8.12 -0.24 15.35
CA LYS A 106 8.31 -0.94 16.64
C LYS A 106 7.48 -2.20 16.79
N ASP A 107 6.38 -2.31 16.05
CA ASP A 107 5.44 -3.43 16.10
C ASP A 107 5.81 -4.54 15.10
N LEU A 108 6.88 -4.31 14.30
CA LEU A 108 7.34 -5.26 13.32
C LEU A 108 7.86 -6.54 13.99
N THR A 109 7.24 -7.67 13.67
CA THR A 109 7.72 -9.00 14.06
C THR A 109 8.25 -9.76 12.84
N PHE A 110 9.19 -10.67 13.08
CA PHE A 110 9.71 -11.55 12.01
C PHE A 110 8.58 -12.34 11.34
N SER A 111 7.59 -12.79 12.10
CA SER A 111 6.43 -13.52 11.60
C SER A 111 5.59 -12.67 10.64
N ASN A 112 5.30 -11.40 11.02
CA ASN A 112 4.52 -10.49 10.19
C ASN A 112 5.27 -10.12 8.90
N ALA A 113 6.59 -9.86 9.02
CA ALA A 113 7.43 -9.59 7.85
C ALA A 113 7.45 -10.78 6.88
N LEU A 114 7.69 -12.00 7.39
CA LEU A 114 7.71 -13.20 6.56
C LEU A 114 6.33 -13.49 5.96
N GLY A 115 5.26 -13.28 6.72
CA GLY A 115 3.88 -13.41 6.26
C GLY A 115 3.60 -12.46 5.09
N ALA A 116 3.97 -11.19 5.22
CA ALA A 116 3.81 -10.18 4.16
C ALA A 116 4.57 -10.55 2.88
N LEU A 117 5.80 -11.03 3.01
CA LEU A 117 6.63 -11.41 1.86
C LEU A 117 6.20 -12.71 1.17
N SER A 118 5.47 -13.58 1.88
CA SER A 118 5.15 -14.94 1.42
C SER A 118 4.10 -15.00 0.31
N GLY A 119 3.24 -14.01 0.18
CA GLY A 119 2.08 -14.04 -0.73
C GLY A 119 0.97 -15.01 -0.33
N LEU A 120 1.00 -15.56 0.89
CA LEU A 120 0.03 -16.55 1.35
C LEU A 120 -1.23 -15.92 1.96
N ASN A 121 -1.10 -14.74 2.54
CA ASN A 121 -2.17 -14.06 3.25
C ASN A 121 -3.06 -13.24 2.31
N ARG A 122 -4.24 -12.90 2.80
CA ARG A 122 -5.15 -11.96 2.14
C ARG A 122 -4.60 -10.53 2.22
N THR A 123 -5.20 -9.64 1.47
CA THR A 123 -4.91 -8.21 1.49
C THR A 123 -6.09 -7.41 2.02
N LEU A 124 -5.80 -6.20 2.47
CA LEU A 124 -6.78 -5.19 2.86
C LEU A 124 -6.54 -3.90 2.08
N ILE A 125 -7.60 -3.11 1.97
CA ILE A 125 -7.53 -1.69 1.68
C ILE A 125 -7.76 -0.95 3.00
N HIS A 126 -6.78 -0.13 3.37
CA HIS A 126 -6.86 0.83 4.45
C HIS A 126 -7.40 2.15 3.89
N VAL A 127 -8.42 2.68 4.49
CA VAL A 127 -9.06 3.93 4.09
C VAL A 127 -8.90 4.93 5.23
N THR A 128 -8.24 6.05 4.95
CA THR A 128 -8.09 7.17 5.90
C THR A 128 -8.82 8.38 5.38
N TYR A 129 -9.59 9.04 6.23
CA TYR A 129 -10.38 10.21 5.87
C TYR A 129 -9.76 11.49 6.44
N TYR A 130 -9.65 12.52 5.60
CA TYR A 130 -9.02 13.80 5.94
C TYR A 130 -10.03 14.94 5.82
N PRO A 131 -10.16 15.81 6.84
CA PRO A 131 -11.01 16.99 6.77
C PRO A 131 -10.40 18.14 5.94
N PHE A 132 -9.13 18.02 5.54
CA PHE A 132 -8.41 19.01 4.76
C PHE A 132 -7.37 18.34 3.85
N GLU A 133 -6.89 19.11 2.87
CA GLU A 133 -5.77 18.71 1.99
C GLU A 133 -4.50 18.46 2.81
N PRO A 134 -3.80 17.33 2.62
CA PRO A 134 -2.52 17.07 3.27
C PRO A 134 -1.48 18.13 2.92
N ARG A 135 -0.65 18.53 3.91
CA ARG A 135 0.44 19.48 3.68
C ARG A 135 1.71 18.75 3.31
N GLU A 136 2.39 19.22 2.27
CA GLU A 136 3.69 18.67 1.84
C GLU A 136 4.74 18.73 2.95
N ASN A 137 5.46 17.63 3.11
CA ASN A 137 6.59 17.48 4.02
C ASN A 137 7.44 16.26 3.59
N SER A 138 8.38 15.80 4.42
CA SER A 138 9.21 14.63 4.14
C SER A 138 8.44 13.31 3.96
N HIS A 139 7.18 13.24 4.39
CA HIS A 139 6.29 12.08 4.34
C HIS A 139 5.09 12.28 3.42
N VAL A 140 4.95 13.46 2.84
CA VAL A 140 3.82 13.81 1.98
C VAL A 140 4.33 14.45 0.70
N VAL A 141 4.12 13.78 -0.42
CA VAL A 141 4.50 14.24 -1.75
C VAL A 141 3.25 14.57 -2.56
N LYS A 142 3.16 15.81 -3.03
CA LYS A 142 2.08 16.29 -3.91
C LYS A 142 2.45 16.03 -5.38
N PHE A 143 1.47 15.59 -6.17
CA PHE A 143 1.63 15.46 -7.61
C PHE A 143 0.30 15.73 -8.33
N LEU A 144 0.37 15.97 -9.63
CA LEU A 144 -0.78 16.29 -10.46
C LEU A 144 -1.02 15.16 -11.46
N VAL A 145 -2.29 14.86 -11.72
CA VAL A 145 -2.69 13.90 -12.74
C VAL A 145 -3.73 14.49 -13.69
N THR A 146 -3.75 14.00 -14.92
CA THR A 146 -4.81 14.36 -15.88
C THR A 146 -6.13 13.67 -15.52
N PRO A 147 -7.27 14.16 -16.03
CA PRO A 147 -8.56 13.48 -15.85
C PRO A 147 -8.57 12.02 -16.31
N GLU A 148 -7.83 11.69 -17.37
CA GLU A 148 -7.70 10.32 -17.86
C GLU A 148 -6.90 9.44 -16.91
N GLN A 149 -5.76 9.93 -16.42
CA GLN A 149 -4.96 9.23 -15.42
C GLN A 149 -5.75 8.99 -14.13
N TYR A 150 -6.52 10.00 -13.69
CA TYR A 150 -7.38 9.86 -12.51
C TYR A 150 -8.47 8.79 -12.71
N ARG A 151 -9.15 8.74 -13.87
CA ARG A 151 -10.11 7.66 -14.16
C ARG A 151 -9.47 6.28 -14.14
N ASN A 152 -8.27 6.14 -14.71
CA ASN A 152 -7.55 4.88 -14.73
C ASN A 152 -7.13 4.44 -13.32
N LEU A 153 -6.64 5.37 -12.51
CA LEU A 153 -6.32 5.13 -11.09
C LEU A 153 -7.57 4.70 -10.31
N THR A 154 -8.65 5.46 -10.41
CA THR A 154 -9.93 5.15 -9.74
C THR A 154 -10.43 3.76 -10.13
N LYS A 155 -10.41 3.42 -11.41
CA LYS A 155 -10.79 2.09 -11.89
C LYS A 155 -9.93 0.98 -11.29
N SER A 156 -8.63 1.21 -11.19
CA SER A 156 -7.68 0.24 -10.60
C SER A 156 -7.92 0.07 -9.10
N LEU A 157 -8.12 1.16 -8.37
CA LEU A 157 -8.41 1.14 -6.94
C LEU A 157 -9.75 0.44 -6.65
N LEU A 158 -10.81 0.74 -7.41
CA LEU A 158 -12.11 0.07 -7.28
C LEU A 158 -12.03 -1.44 -7.53
N ALA A 159 -11.23 -1.85 -8.52
CA ALA A 159 -11.02 -3.25 -8.82
C ALA A 159 -10.31 -4.01 -7.67
N GLY A 160 -9.58 -3.31 -6.81
CA GLY A 160 -8.89 -3.84 -5.64
C GLY A 160 -9.82 -4.26 -4.49
N PHE A 161 -11.00 -3.67 -4.35
CA PHE A 161 -11.94 -4.03 -3.30
C PHE A 161 -12.56 -5.41 -3.52
N GLN A 162 -12.62 -6.21 -2.46
CA GLN A 162 -13.51 -7.36 -2.42
C GLN A 162 -14.91 -6.87 -2.09
N GLN A 163 -15.89 -7.32 -2.86
CA GLN A 163 -17.27 -6.85 -2.75
C GLN A 163 -18.23 -7.99 -2.46
N GLU A 164 -19.27 -7.68 -1.72
CA GLU A 164 -20.44 -8.51 -1.52
C GLU A 164 -21.69 -7.69 -1.85
N ASN A 165 -22.58 -8.21 -2.70
CA ASN A 165 -23.77 -7.51 -3.20
C ASN A 165 -23.46 -6.12 -3.81
N GLY A 166 -22.30 -5.97 -4.46
CA GLY A 166 -21.88 -4.73 -5.10
C GLY A 166 -21.29 -3.68 -4.16
N GLN A 167 -21.12 -3.98 -2.87
CA GLN A 167 -20.53 -3.09 -1.88
C GLN A 167 -19.20 -3.64 -1.33
N PRO A 168 -18.19 -2.81 -1.08
CA PRO A 168 -16.96 -3.21 -0.40
C PRO A 168 -17.24 -3.86 0.95
N ILE A 169 -16.51 -4.92 1.28
CA ILE A 169 -16.67 -5.66 2.54
C ILE A 169 -15.88 -4.94 3.64
N LEU A 170 -16.58 -4.26 4.54
CA LEU A 170 -16.01 -3.55 5.69
C LEU A 170 -15.58 -4.53 6.79
N LEU A 171 -14.38 -4.35 7.35
CA LEU A 171 -13.94 -4.98 8.60
C LEU A 171 -14.49 -4.19 9.80
N LYS A 172 -15.67 -4.59 10.29
CA LYS A 172 -16.36 -3.88 11.36
C LYS A 172 -15.54 -3.86 12.66
N GLY A 173 -15.46 -2.68 13.28
CA GLY A 173 -14.86 -2.49 14.60
C GLY A 173 -13.32 -2.58 14.61
N ILE A 174 -12.68 -2.52 13.46
CA ILE A 174 -11.21 -2.49 13.33
C ILE A 174 -10.79 -1.11 12.84
N HIS A 175 -10.02 -0.41 13.66
CA HIS A 175 -9.49 0.92 13.41
C HIS A 175 -8.11 1.07 14.03
N HIS A 176 -7.20 1.81 13.40
CA HIS A 176 -5.96 2.26 14.02
C HIS A 176 -6.09 3.67 14.58
N GLN A 177 -6.92 4.46 13.95
CA GLN A 177 -7.22 5.85 14.32
C GLN A 177 -8.73 6.09 14.34
N SER A 178 -9.13 7.26 14.74
CA SER A 178 -10.56 7.61 14.79
C SER A 178 -11.18 7.89 13.42
N ASN A 179 -10.35 8.16 12.42
CA ASN A 179 -10.74 8.58 11.07
C ASN A 179 -10.38 7.55 9.99
N ASP A 180 -10.19 6.29 10.35
CA ASP A 180 -9.86 5.22 9.39
C ASP A 180 -10.86 4.05 9.41
N ALA A 181 -10.83 3.27 8.35
CA ALA A 181 -11.58 2.02 8.20
C ALA A 181 -10.79 1.02 7.34
N PHE A 182 -11.06 -0.26 7.52
CA PHE A 182 -10.44 -1.33 6.74
C PHE A 182 -11.48 -2.11 5.95
N TYR A 183 -11.13 -2.43 4.71
CA TYR A 183 -11.96 -3.22 3.81
C TYR A 183 -11.21 -4.42 3.26
N GLU A 184 -11.92 -5.54 3.03
CA GLU A 184 -11.34 -6.72 2.37
C GLU A 184 -10.91 -6.35 0.95
N ALA A 185 -9.70 -6.79 0.56
CA ALA A 185 -9.15 -6.54 -0.76
C ALA A 185 -8.96 -7.83 -1.56
N LYS A 186 -8.92 -7.68 -2.87
CA LYS A 186 -8.53 -8.73 -3.80
C LYS A 186 -7.02 -8.78 -3.95
N GLY A 187 -6.54 -9.95 -4.36
CA GLY A 187 -5.12 -10.17 -4.59
C GLY A 187 -4.38 -10.68 -3.37
N ARG A 188 -3.08 -10.78 -3.51
CA ARG A 188 -2.14 -11.19 -2.46
C ARG A 188 -0.90 -10.33 -2.58
N TYR A 189 -0.48 -9.77 -1.47
CA TYR A 189 0.77 -9.01 -1.39
C TYR A 189 1.95 -9.99 -1.29
N HIS A 190 3.02 -9.71 -1.99
CA HIS A 190 4.29 -10.44 -1.89
C HIS A 190 5.46 -9.54 -2.32
N LEU A 191 6.69 -9.97 -2.08
CA LEU A 191 7.91 -9.20 -2.31
C LEU A 191 8.04 -8.54 -3.71
N PHE A 192 7.36 -9.08 -4.72
CA PHE A 192 7.50 -8.63 -6.11
C PHE A 192 6.33 -7.78 -6.62
N ASN A 193 5.33 -7.46 -5.78
CA ASN A 193 4.17 -6.64 -6.18
C ASN A 193 3.80 -5.55 -5.16
N GLY A 194 4.63 -5.35 -4.17
CA GLY A 194 4.48 -4.31 -3.15
C GLY A 194 5.30 -3.08 -3.48
#